data_bc38c2060807dcae0cfb21203d06340e
#
_entry.id   bc38c2060807dcae0cfb21203d06340e
#
_cell.length_a   1.000
_cell.length_b   1.000
_cell.length_c   1.000
_cell.angle_alpha   90.00
_cell.angle_beta   90.00
_cell.angle_gamma   90.00
#
_symmetry.space_group_name_H-M   'P 1'
#
loop_
_entity.id
_entity.type
_entity.pdbx_description
1 polymer ?
#
loop_
_entity_poly.entity_id
_entity_poly.type
_entity_poly.pdbx_seq_one_letter_code
_entity_poly.pdbx_strand_id
1 'polypeptide(L)'
;MCIRDRIGTDSSGKIKFVDEIHTPDSSRFWISSSYKERIASGQEPENIDKEFLRLWFAKNCDPYNDEVLPDAPDDLVAELSARYILLYELITGEKFIFPDLSDIDKRITENIKELL
;
A
#
# COMPACT_ATOMS: atom_id res chain seq x y z
N MET A 1 -0.27 9.51 10.06
CA MET A 1 0.58 8.62 9.24
C MET A 1 1.63 8.04 10.16
N CYS A 2 1.75 6.71 10.23
CA CYS A 2 2.85 6.07 10.95
C CYS A 2 3.96 5.82 9.92
N ILE A 3 5.07 6.52 10.10
CA ILE A 3 6.21 6.48 9.17
C ILE A 3 7.24 5.51 9.72
N ARG A 4 7.59 4.50 8.94
CA ARG A 4 8.72 3.60 9.20
C ARG A 4 9.75 3.80 8.10
N ASP A 5 10.28 5.03 8.02
CA ASP A 5 11.28 5.37 7.04
C ASP A 5 12.64 4.75 7.40
N ARG A 6 13.29 4.21 6.40
CA ARG A 6 14.68 3.84 6.51
C ARG A 6 15.52 4.98 5.95
N ILE A 7 16.14 5.70 6.86
CA ILE A 7 16.99 6.85 6.56
C ILE A 7 18.43 6.43 6.86
N GLY A 8 19.32 6.71 5.92
CA GLY A 8 20.76 6.51 6.07
C GLY A 8 21.54 7.77 5.72
N THR A 9 22.85 7.73 5.91
CA THR A 9 23.77 8.76 5.46
C THR A 9 24.75 8.19 4.47
N ASP A 10 25.07 8.94 3.42
CA ASP A 10 26.16 8.58 2.51
C ASP A 10 27.55 8.93 3.10
N SER A 11 28.61 8.60 2.37
CA SER A 11 29.99 8.85 2.79
C SER A 11 30.32 10.34 3.02
N SER A 12 29.50 11.26 2.51
CA SER A 12 29.61 12.70 2.73
C SER A 12 28.81 13.21 3.93
N GLY A 13 28.09 12.33 4.62
CA GLY A 13 27.18 12.66 5.74
C GLY A 13 25.82 13.22 5.28
N LYS A 14 25.50 13.17 3.99
CA LYS A 14 24.19 13.62 3.48
C LYS A 14 23.13 12.57 3.76
N ILE A 15 22.00 13.00 4.31
CA ILE A 15 20.83 12.15 4.59
C ILE A 15 20.21 11.68 3.26
N LYS A 16 19.94 10.38 3.18
CA LYS A 16 19.28 9.73 2.04
C LYS A 16 18.22 8.75 2.51
N PHE A 17 17.18 8.61 1.72
CA PHE A 17 16.28 7.47 1.86
C PHE A 17 17.00 6.22 1.29
N VAL A 18 17.01 5.14 2.07
CA VAL A 18 17.68 3.88 1.70
C VAL A 18 16.72 2.75 1.40
N ASP A 19 15.44 2.99 1.57
CA ASP A 19 14.37 2.03 1.27
C ASP A 19 13.11 2.78 0.85
N GLU A 20 12.03 2.03 0.61
CA GLU A 20 10.73 2.55 0.18
C GLU A 20 10.30 3.79 0.96
N ILE A 21 9.87 4.81 0.24
CA ILE A 21 9.08 5.91 0.76
C ILE A 21 7.66 5.36 0.99
N HIS A 22 6.68 6.18 1.25
CA HIS A 22 5.33 5.76 1.60
C HIS A 22 4.61 5.06 0.45
N THR A 23 4.23 3.80 0.66
CA THR A 23 3.36 3.03 -0.24
C THR A 23 2.14 2.51 0.52
N PRO A 24 1.05 2.14 -0.16
CA PRO A 24 -0.11 1.50 0.49
C PRO A 24 0.26 0.20 1.22
N ASP A 25 1.35 -0.43 0.82
CA ASP A 25 1.86 -1.66 1.42
C ASP A 25 2.73 -1.40 2.66
N SER A 26 3.60 -0.41 2.62
CA SER A 26 4.61 -0.17 3.66
C SER A 26 4.16 0.81 4.75
N SER A 27 3.18 1.67 4.49
CA SER A 27 2.73 2.74 5.38
C SER A 27 1.26 2.61 5.76
N ARG A 28 0.87 3.32 6.82
CA ARG A 28 -0.52 3.43 7.25
C ARG A 28 -1.11 4.74 6.78
N PHE A 29 -2.23 4.67 6.09
CA PHE A 29 -2.95 5.83 5.60
C PHE A 29 -4.35 5.89 6.24
N TRP A 30 -4.61 6.96 6.97
CA TRP A 30 -5.85 7.17 7.68
C TRP A 30 -6.64 8.33 7.09
N ILE A 31 -7.96 8.20 7.09
CA ILE A 31 -8.87 9.28 6.66
C ILE A 31 -8.84 10.39 7.69
N SER A 32 -8.31 11.55 7.31
CA SER A 32 -8.09 12.68 8.23
C SER A 32 -9.39 13.29 8.77
N SER A 33 -10.48 13.26 7.99
CA SER A 33 -11.77 13.83 8.38
C SER A 33 -12.42 13.09 9.55
N SER A 34 -12.29 11.76 9.61
CA SER A 34 -12.86 10.92 10.67
C SER A 34 -11.88 10.61 11.81
N TYR A 35 -10.59 10.89 11.63
CA TYR A 35 -9.53 10.45 12.53
C TYR A 35 -9.73 10.91 13.98
N LYS A 36 -9.97 12.20 14.19
CA LYS A 36 -10.08 12.79 15.55
C LYS A 36 -11.27 12.24 16.32
N GLU A 37 -12.41 12.10 15.66
CA GLU A 37 -13.64 11.60 16.28
C GLU A 37 -13.49 10.12 16.66
N ARG A 38 -12.96 9.31 15.76
CA ARG A 38 -12.76 7.87 16.00
C ARG A 38 -11.79 7.61 17.14
N ILE A 39 -10.66 8.30 17.17
CA ILE A 39 -9.69 8.18 18.28
C ILE A 39 -10.30 8.63 19.61
N ALA A 40 -11.03 9.74 19.63
CA ALA A 40 -11.68 10.23 20.86
C ALA A 40 -12.74 9.25 21.41
N SER A 41 -13.39 8.47 20.50
CA SER A 41 -14.36 7.43 20.88
C SER A 41 -13.73 6.05 21.11
N GLY A 42 -12.41 5.92 21.08
CA GLY A 42 -11.71 4.65 21.27
C GLY A 42 -11.85 3.66 20.09
N GLN A 43 -12.22 4.16 18.91
CA GLN A 43 -12.34 3.37 17.70
C GLN A 43 -11.04 3.39 16.89
N GLU A 44 -10.78 2.32 16.15
CA GLU A 44 -9.68 2.27 15.19
C GLU A 44 -9.84 3.33 14.10
N PRO A 45 -8.76 4.02 13.69
CA PRO A 45 -8.81 4.93 12.55
C PRO A 45 -9.30 4.24 11.29
N GLU A 46 -10.07 4.96 10.48
CA GLU A 46 -10.47 4.50 9.16
C GLU A 46 -9.25 4.50 8.23
N ASN A 47 -8.89 3.33 7.71
CA ASN A 47 -7.71 3.11 6.89
C ASN A 47 -8.06 2.83 5.43
N ILE A 48 -7.14 3.18 4.52
CA ILE A 48 -7.22 2.92 3.07
C ILE A 48 -6.00 2.15 2.54
N ASP A 49 -5.21 1.60 3.44
CA ASP A 49 -4.05 0.77 3.12
C ASP A 49 -4.33 -0.74 3.33
N LYS A 50 -3.31 -1.59 3.22
CA LYS A 50 -3.43 -3.04 3.37
C LYS A 50 -3.85 -3.51 4.76
N GLU A 51 -3.90 -2.64 5.77
CA GLU A 51 -4.35 -3.00 7.12
C GLU A 51 -5.74 -3.63 7.11
N PHE A 52 -6.59 -3.18 6.22
CA PHE A 52 -7.90 -3.76 5.97
C PHE A 52 -7.82 -5.28 5.68
N LEU A 53 -6.94 -5.70 4.77
CA LEU A 53 -6.73 -7.12 4.45
C LEU A 53 -6.08 -7.87 5.63
N ARG A 54 -5.10 -7.26 6.28
CA ARG A 54 -4.43 -7.85 7.44
C ARG A 54 -5.41 -8.14 8.59
N LEU A 55 -6.33 -7.24 8.85
CA LEU A 55 -7.36 -7.42 9.89
C LEU A 55 -8.33 -8.55 9.55
N TRP A 56 -8.62 -8.75 8.26
CA TRP A 56 -9.43 -9.88 7.83
C TRP A 56 -8.72 -11.22 8.13
N PHE A 57 -7.45 -11.35 7.75
CA PHE A 57 -6.68 -12.56 8.06
C PHE A 57 -6.56 -12.78 9.57
N ALA A 58 -6.29 -11.76 10.35
CA ALA A 58 -6.21 -11.86 11.81
C ALA A 58 -7.52 -12.34 12.48
N LYS A 59 -8.66 -12.17 11.82
CA LYS A 59 -9.96 -12.68 12.29
C LYS A 59 -10.23 -14.12 11.86
N ASN A 60 -9.67 -14.57 10.73
CA ASN A 60 -10.05 -15.83 10.08
C ASN A 60 -9.00 -16.92 10.22
N CYS A 61 -7.78 -16.58 10.61
CA CYS A 61 -6.68 -17.55 10.79
C CYS A 61 -5.59 -16.97 11.72
N ASP A 62 -4.67 -17.85 12.12
CA ASP A 62 -3.40 -17.46 12.73
C ASP A 62 -2.29 -17.53 11.66
N PRO A 63 -1.90 -16.38 11.07
CA PRO A 63 -0.94 -16.37 9.96
C PRO A 63 0.47 -16.82 10.34
N TYR A 64 0.73 -17.10 11.63
CA TYR A 64 2.04 -17.55 12.13
C TYR A 64 2.08 -19.01 12.51
N ASN A 65 0.92 -19.61 12.82
CA ASN A 65 0.85 -20.98 13.35
C ASN A 65 0.02 -21.93 12.48
N ASP A 66 -0.87 -21.41 11.63
CA ASP A 66 -1.67 -22.23 10.73
C ASP A 66 -0.83 -22.71 9.54
N GLU A 67 -0.82 -24.01 9.26
CA GLU A 67 -0.08 -24.60 8.13
C GLU A 67 -0.64 -24.15 6.77
N VAL A 68 -1.94 -23.90 6.71
CA VAL A 68 -2.64 -23.50 5.49
C VAL A 68 -3.46 -22.24 5.79
N LEU A 69 -3.14 -21.16 5.09
CA LEU A 69 -3.91 -19.93 5.18
C LEU A 69 -5.13 -19.98 4.25
N PRO A 70 -6.28 -19.42 4.67
CA PRO A 70 -7.44 -19.35 3.79
C PRO A 70 -7.19 -18.40 2.62
N ASP A 71 -7.77 -18.70 1.48
CA ASP A 71 -7.80 -17.76 0.35
C ASP A 71 -8.64 -16.53 0.72
N ALA A 72 -8.14 -15.36 0.33
CA ALA A 72 -8.91 -14.13 0.48
C ALA A 72 -10.11 -14.16 -0.50
N PRO A 73 -11.34 -13.81 -0.05
CA PRO A 73 -12.49 -13.71 -0.95
C PRO A 73 -12.24 -12.70 -2.07
N ASP A 74 -12.79 -12.96 -3.26
CA ASP A 74 -12.59 -12.12 -4.44
C ASP A 74 -13.09 -10.67 -4.24
N ASP A 75 -14.16 -10.49 -3.50
CA ASP A 75 -14.69 -9.16 -3.16
C ASP A 75 -13.73 -8.38 -2.24
N LEU A 76 -13.04 -9.07 -1.33
CA LEU A 76 -12.02 -8.46 -0.48
C LEU A 76 -10.78 -8.04 -1.28
N VAL A 77 -10.37 -8.85 -2.25
CA VAL A 77 -9.26 -8.54 -3.17
C VAL A 77 -9.61 -7.35 -4.05
N ALA A 78 -10.83 -7.32 -4.59
CA ALA A 78 -11.33 -6.20 -5.39
C ALA A 78 -11.39 -4.90 -4.58
N GLU A 79 -11.85 -4.97 -3.33
CA GLU A 79 -11.89 -3.81 -2.41
C GLU A 79 -10.47 -3.30 -2.12
N LEU A 80 -9.49 -4.17 -1.89
CA LEU A 80 -8.09 -3.76 -1.68
C LEU A 80 -7.53 -3.03 -2.89
N SER A 81 -7.79 -3.57 -4.09
CA SER A 81 -7.38 -2.93 -5.35
C SER A 81 -8.00 -1.54 -5.53
N ALA A 82 -9.29 -1.42 -5.24
CA ALA A 82 -10.00 -0.13 -5.31
C ALA A 82 -9.41 0.90 -4.31
N ARG A 83 -9.05 0.46 -3.10
CA ARG A 83 -8.40 1.33 -2.10
C ARG A 83 -7.02 1.79 -2.53
N TYR A 84 -6.23 0.95 -3.18
CA TYR A 84 -4.92 1.33 -3.70
C TYR A 84 -5.03 2.35 -4.83
N ILE A 85 -6.00 2.17 -5.73
CA ILE A 85 -6.31 3.14 -6.79
C ILE A 85 -6.77 4.47 -6.18
N LEU A 86 -7.69 4.43 -5.23
CA LEU A 86 -8.15 5.63 -4.52
C LEU A 86 -6.99 6.36 -3.85
N LEU A 87 -6.10 5.64 -3.18
CA LEU A 87 -4.95 6.24 -2.51
C LEU A 87 -4.00 6.89 -3.51
N TYR A 88 -3.74 6.25 -4.65
CA TYR A 88 -2.97 6.84 -5.74
C TYR A 88 -3.58 8.18 -6.18
N GLU A 89 -4.88 8.20 -6.46
CA GLU A 89 -5.60 9.41 -6.89
C GLU A 89 -5.57 10.52 -5.83
N LEU A 90 -5.70 10.16 -4.55
CA LEU A 90 -5.65 11.13 -3.45
C LEU A 90 -4.27 11.75 -3.23
N ILE A 91 -3.21 10.97 -3.43
CA ILE A 91 -1.83 11.45 -3.24
C ILE A 91 -1.34 12.26 -4.43
N THR A 92 -1.60 11.77 -5.64
CA THR A 92 -1.10 12.40 -6.87
C THR A 92 -2.00 13.53 -7.39
N GLY A 93 -3.29 13.47 -7.08
CA GLY A 93 -4.31 14.30 -7.71
C GLY A 93 -4.64 13.90 -9.16
N GLU A 94 -4.08 12.79 -9.63
CA GLU A 94 -4.24 12.28 -10.99
C GLU A 94 -5.22 11.11 -11.01
N LYS A 95 -5.97 10.96 -12.09
CA LYS A 95 -6.82 9.80 -12.31
C LYS A 95 -5.97 8.57 -12.63
N PHE A 96 -6.28 7.44 -11.97
CA PHE A 96 -5.63 6.18 -12.29
C PHE A 96 -6.08 5.67 -13.67
N ILE A 97 -5.11 5.39 -14.52
CA ILE A 97 -5.34 4.85 -15.85
C ILE A 97 -4.89 3.39 -15.85
N PHE A 98 -5.81 2.47 -16.13
CA PHE A 98 -5.46 1.07 -16.25
C PHE A 98 -4.51 0.88 -17.44
N PRO A 99 -3.31 0.29 -17.21
CA PRO A 99 -2.38 0.06 -18.29
C PRO A 99 -2.92 -1.01 -19.24
N ASP A 100 -2.55 -0.91 -20.52
CA ASP A 100 -2.76 -2.00 -21.45
C ASP A 100 -1.86 -3.20 -21.05
N LEU A 101 -2.49 -4.33 -20.79
CA LEU A 101 -1.83 -5.57 -20.39
C LEU A 101 -1.68 -6.57 -21.54
N SER A 102 -2.06 -6.21 -22.77
CA SER A 102 -2.07 -7.11 -23.92
C SER A 102 -0.66 -7.59 -24.32
N ASP A 103 0.37 -6.80 -24.08
CA ASP A 103 1.77 -7.16 -24.41
C ASP A 103 2.76 -6.55 -23.38
N ILE A 104 2.73 -7.11 -22.16
CA ILE A 104 3.56 -6.62 -21.06
C ILE A 104 5.06 -6.76 -21.36
N ASP A 105 5.46 -7.91 -21.93
CA ASP A 105 6.87 -8.21 -22.19
C ASP A 105 7.45 -7.25 -23.24
N LYS A 106 6.70 -6.96 -24.28
CA LYS A 106 7.09 -5.98 -25.30
C LYS A 106 7.25 -4.59 -24.70
N ARG A 107 6.28 -4.14 -23.90
CA ARG A 107 6.32 -2.83 -23.24
C ARG A 107 7.53 -2.70 -22.32
N ILE A 108 7.83 -3.74 -21.50
CA ILE A 108 8.99 -3.77 -20.63
C ILE A 108 10.27 -3.69 -21.48
N THR A 109 10.36 -4.50 -22.53
CA THR A 109 11.53 -4.54 -23.40
C THR A 109 11.78 -3.20 -24.09
N GLU A 110 10.72 -2.53 -24.57
CA GLU A 110 10.83 -1.21 -25.20
C GLU A 110 11.30 -0.13 -24.21
N ASN A 111 10.72 -0.10 -23.01
CA ASN A 111 11.11 0.87 -21.98
C ASN A 111 12.56 0.68 -21.48
N ILE A 112 13.06 -0.55 -21.43
CA ILE A 112 14.44 -0.82 -21.03
C ILE A 112 15.43 -0.43 -22.12
N LYS A 113 15.08 -0.55 -23.41
CA LYS A 113 15.97 -0.17 -24.51
C LYS A 113 16.40 1.29 -24.49
N GLU A 114 15.59 2.17 -23.93
CA GLU A 114 15.91 3.60 -23.79
C GLU A 114 16.92 3.87 -22.65
N LEU A 115 17.15 2.88 -21.78
CA LEU A 115 18.05 2.97 -20.63
C LEU A 115 19.42 2.28 -20.87
N LEU A 116 19.53 1.50 -21.93
CA LEU A 116 20.74 0.76 -22.35
C LEU A 116 21.44 1.45 -23.52
#